data_2b29c3369461baf6e713d6a2372c2c8f
#
_entry.id   2b29c3369461baf6e713d6a2372c2c8f
#
_cell.length_a   1.000
_cell.length_b   1.000
_cell.length_c   1.000
_cell.angle_alpha   90.00
_cell.angle_beta   90.00
_cell.angle_gamma   90.00
#
_symmetry.space_group_name_H-M   'P 1'
#
loop_
_entity.id
_entity.type
_entity.pdbx_description
1 polymer ?
#
loop_
_entity_poly.entity_id
_entity_poly.type
_entity_poly.pdbx_seq_one_letter_code
_entity_poly.pdbx_strand_id
1 'polypeptide(L)'
;MQHIQGFPPICRSDAHTLILGSMPSRESLAKQKYYAHPRNSFWPIVTRLLGITTTDYTDRALQVTAGGIAIWDVLQACTRHSSLDSDIDDSSIVINDFSTFFEQHPGITRVFFNGAKAESVYMKHVLPGLADGQAEITLLRLPSTSPANAAMTVEAKLEKWRVIVAA
;
A
#
# COMPACT_ATOMS: atom_id res chain seq x y z
N MET A 1 -17.17 17.51 -1.97
CA MET A 1 -16.66 16.13 -1.98
C MET A 1 -16.24 15.73 -3.37
N GLN A 2 -15.07 15.16 -3.48
CA GLN A 2 -14.54 14.75 -4.78
C GLN A 2 -14.51 13.24 -4.87
N HIS A 3 -15.07 12.69 -5.96
CA HIS A 3 -14.91 11.29 -6.33
C HIS A 3 -13.52 11.09 -6.93
N ILE A 4 -12.77 10.12 -6.42
CA ILE A 4 -11.41 9.84 -6.84
C ILE A 4 -11.23 8.36 -7.15
N GLN A 5 -10.29 8.07 -8.07
CA GLN A 5 -9.92 6.73 -8.47
C GLN A 5 -8.46 6.48 -8.15
N GLY A 6 -8.15 5.27 -7.68
CA GLY A 6 -6.80 4.85 -7.38
C GLY A 6 -6.02 4.44 -8.62
N PHE A 7 -4.79 3.96 -8.37
CA PHE A 7 -3.84 3.57 -9.42
C PHE A 7 -3.87 2.06 -9.67
N PRO A 8 -3.40 1.62 -10.85
CA PRO A 8 -3.08 0.21 -11.05
C PRO A 8 -1.94 -0.22 -10.11
N PRO A 9 -1.81 -1.52 -9.80
CA PRO A 9 -0.72 -1.99 -8.96
C PRO A 9 0.64 -1.85 -9.65
N ILE A 10 1.67 -1.61 -8.85
CA ILE A 10 3.06 -1.76 -9.28
C ILE A 10 3.51 -3.15 -8.86
N CYS A 11 3.70 -4.06 -9.80
CA CYS A 11 4.02 -5.45 -9.47
C CYS A 11 4.65 -6.20 -10.64
N ARG A 12 5.30 -7.32 -10.29
CA ARG A 12 5.73 -8.34 -11.23
C ARG A 12 4.99 -9.64 -10.93
N SER A 13 4.93 -10.52 -11.92
CA SER A 13 4.25 -11.82 -11.75
C SER A 13 4.87 -12.70 -10.67
N ASP A 14 6.15 -12.51 -10.34
CA ASP A 14 6.88 -13.25 -9.33
C ASP A 14 6.86 -12.61 -7.94
N ALA A 15 5.99 -11.63 -7.71
CA ALA A 15 5.86 -10.98 -6.40
C ALA A 15 5.51 -11.99 -5.29
N HIS A 16 6.13 -11.81 -4.12
CA HIS A 16 5.85 -12.63 -2.93
C HIS A 16 5.27 -11.82 -1.75
N THR A 17 5.36 -10.50 -1.82
CA THR A 17 4.92 -9.59 -0.76
C THR A 17 4.12 -8.45 -1.38
N LEU A 18 2.98 -8.11 -0.77
CA LEU A 18 2.15 -6.99 -1.18
C LEU A 18 2.08 -5.94 -0.06
N ILE A 19 2.35 -4.69 -0.40
CA ILE A 19 2.14 -3.56 0.51
C ILE A 19 0.89 -2.81 0.03
N LEU A 20 -0.07 -2.64 0.93
CA LEU A 20 -1.36 -2.00 0.64
C LEU A 20 -1.51 -0.70 1.42
N GLY A 21 -1.70 0.40 0.69
CA GLY A 21 -2.26 1.62 1.25
C GLY A 21 -3.79 1.62 1.15
N SER A 22 -4.41 2.70 1.58
CA SER A 22 -5.86 2.90 1.48
C SER A 22 -6.24 3.51 0.13
N MET A 23 -5.78 4.72 -0.13
CA MET A 23 -6.09 5.52 -1.32
C MET A 23 -4.98 6.55 -1.54
N PRO A 24 -4.62 6.88 -2.80
CA PRO A 24 -3.60 7.91 -3.04
C PRO A 24 -4.00 9.27 -2.45
N SER A 25 -3.00 10.01 -1.94
CA SER A 25 -3.17 11.39 -1.51
C SER A 25 -3.46 12.32 -2.71
N ARG A 26 -3.86 13.56 -2.43
CA ARG A 26 -4.02 14.58 -3.47
C ARG A 26 -2.73 14.80 -4.26
N GLU A 27 -1.58 14.85 -3.57
CA GLU A 27 -0.26 14.97 -4.20
C GLU A 27 0.02 13.81 -5.15
N SER A 28 -0.27 12.58 -4.70
CA SER A 28 -0.09 11.38 -5.51
C SER A 28 -0.97 11.41 -6.75
N LEU A 29 -2.24 11.78 -6.59
CA LEU A 29 -3.18 11.89 -7.71
C LEU A 29 -2.72 12.95 -8.73
N ALA A 30 -2.26 14.10 -8.26
CA ALA A 30 -1.77 15.17 -9.13
C ALA A 30 -0.53 14.75 -9.92
N LYS A 31 0.38 14.00 -9.30
CA LYS A 31 1.65 13.55 -9.90
C LYS A 31 1.56 12.19 -10.57
N GLN A 32 0.45 11.46 -10.40
CA GLN A 32 0.27 10.09 -10.87
C GLN A 32 1.37 9.15 -10.36
N LYS A 33 1.71 9.28 -9.07
CA LYS A 33 2.78 8.50 -8.43
C LYS A 33 2.36 8.07 -7.03
N TYR A 34 2.65 6.83 -6.67
CA TYR A 34 2.46 6.34 -5.30
C TYR A 34 3.32 7.11 -4.32
N TYR A 35 2.74 7.51 -3.19
CA TYR A 35 3.46 8.14 -2.08
C TYR A 35 4.27 9.36 -2.51
N ALA A 36 3.66 10.23 -3.31
CA ALA A 36 4.33 11.37 -3.92
C ALA A 36 4.45 12.60 -2.99
N HIS A 37 3.72 12.65 -1.87
CA HIS A 37 3.83 13.77 -0.94
C HIS A 37 5.27 13.84 -0.40
N PRO A 38 5.93 15.04 -0.41
CA PRO A 38 7.35 15.16 -0.04
C PRO A 38 7.67 14.67 1.38
N ARG A 39 6.69 14.72 2.30
CA ARG A 39 6.86 14.28 3.69
C ARG A 39 6.35 12.87 3.94
N ASN A 40 5.87 12.13 2.92
CA ASN A 40 5.57 10.73 3.08
C ASN A 40 6.86 9.93 3.18
N SER A 41 7.00 9.14 4.22
CA SER A 41 8.23 8.40 4.49
C SER A 41 8.30 7.02 3.80
N PHE A 42 7.32 6.66 2.96
CA PHE A 42 7.29 5.34 2.31
C PHE A 42 8.57 5.06 1.50
N TRP A 43 8.86 5.91 0.51
CA TRP A 43 10.05 5.70 -0.34
C TRP A 43 11.35 5.76 0.45
N PRO A 44 11.57 6.74 1.35
CA PRO A 44 12.77 6.72 2.19
C PRO A 44 12.94 5.44 3.01
N ILE A 45 11.87 4.92 3.58
CA ILE A 45 11.91 3.69 4.40
C ILE A 45 12.17 2.47 3.51
N VAL A 46 11.35 2.26 2.48
CA VAL A 46 11.42 1.04 1.66
C VAL A 46 12.74 0.97 0.89
N THR A 47 13.18 2.08 0.30
CA THR A 47 14.46 2.11 -0.41
C THR A 47 15.64 1.86 0.51
N ARG A 48 15.62 2.42 1.71
CA ARG A 48 16.68 2.17 2.71
C ARG A 48 16.73 0.70 3.12
N LEU A 49 15.59 0.08 3.36
CA LEU A 49 15.52 -1.34 3.75
C LEU A 49 15.99 -2.27 2.63
N LEU A 50 15.78 -1.91 1.37
CA LEU A 50 16.15 -2.71 0.20
C LEU A 50 17.53 -2.35 -0.36
N GLY A 51 18.22 -1.35 0.21
CA GLY A 51 19.52 -0.90 -0.31
C GLY A 51 19.45 -0.18 -1.65
N ILE A 52 18.32 0.44 -1.96
CA ILE A 52 18.09 1.19 -3.19
C ILE A 52 18.56 2.63 -2.98
N THR A 53 19.44 3.11 -3.86
CA THR A 53 20.07 4.44 -3.71
C THR A 53 19.55 5.49 -4.69
N THR A 54 18.91 5.08 -5.78
CA THR A 54 18.34 6.02 -6.75
C THR A 54 17.22 6.85 -6.14
N THR A 55 17.07 8.10 -6.61
CA THR A 55 15.96 8.98 -6.24
C THR A 55 14.90 9.10 -7.35
N ASP A 56 15.14 8.49 -8.50
CA ASP A 56 14.17 8.46 -9.60
C ASP A 56 13.02 7.53 -9.26
N TYR A 57 11.79 8.03 -9.39
CA TYR A 57 10.58 7.28 -9.04
C TYR A 57 10.42 5.99 -9.84
N THR A 58 10.58 6.07 -11.16
CA THR A 58 10.43 4.90 -12.03
C THR A 58 11.47 3.83 -11.72
N ASP A 59 12.71 4.24 -11.51
CA ASP A 59 13.80 3.33 -11.16
C ASP A 59 13.60 2.71 -9.76
N ARG A 60 13.15 3.50 -8.78
CA ARG A 60 12.77 2.98 -7.45
C ARG A 60 11.71 1.89 -7.56
N ALA A 61 10.65 2.16 -8.33
CA ALA A 61 9.55 1.20 -8.53
C ALA A 61 10.05 -0.09 -9.18
N LEU A 62 10.91 0.01 -10.18
CA LEU A 62 11.51 -1.16 -10.84
C LEU A 62 12.35 -1.99 -9.86
N GLN A 63 13.16 -1.34 -9.03
CA GLN A 63 14.02 -2.04 -8.08
C GLN A 63 13.23 -2.67 -6.93
N VAL A 64 12.16 -2.02 -6.46
CA VAL A 64 11.28 -2.58 -5.43
C VAL A 64 10.58 -3.84 -5.96
N THR A 65 10.05 -3.79 -7.18
CA THR A 65 9.38 -4.96 -7.77
C THR A 65 10.37 -6.07 -8.11
N ALA A 66 11.60 -5.73 -8.50
CA ALA A 66 12.67 -6.73 -8.68
C ALA A 66 13.00 -7.47 -7.38
N GLY A 67 12.77 -6.82 -6.22
CA GLY A 67 12.90 -7.44 -4.90
C GLY A 67 11.69 -8.29 -4.48
N GLY A 68 10.71 -8.48 -5.35
CA GLY A 68 9.55 -9.32 -5.07
C GLY A 68 8.41 -8.63 -4.33
N ILE A 69 8.44 -7.31 -4.24
CA ILE A 69 7.43 -6.52 -3.53
C ILE A 69 6.50 -5.84 -4.54
N ALA A 70 5.19 -6.04 -4.35
CA ALA A 70 4.14 -5.33 -5.08
C ALA A 70 3.57 -4.19 -4.21
N ILE A 71 3.13 -3.13 -4.86
CA ILE A 71 2.55 -1.95 -4.23
C ILE A 71 1.17 -1.70 -4.83
N TRP A 72 0.17 -1.54 -3.99
CA TRP A 72 -1.19 -1.22 -4.40
C TRP A 72 -1.96 -0.51 -3.28
N ASP A 73 -3.21 -0.20 -3.53
CA ASP A 73 -4.16 0.30 -2.53
C ASP A 73 -5.35 -0.64 -2.41
N VAL A 74 -6.00 -0.65 -1.25
CA VAL A 74 -7.21 -1.46 -1.04
C VAL A 74 -8.36 -0.91 -1.87
N LEU A 75 -8.49 0.42 -1.98
CA LEU A 75 -9.59 1.08 -2.64
C LEU A 75 -9.30 1.33 -4.12
N GLN A 76 -10.23 0.91 -4.97
CA GLN A 76 -10.26 1.28 -6.38
C GLN A 76 -10.77 2.71 -6.54
N ALA A 77 -11.80 3.09 -5.77
CA ALA A 77 -12.43 4.40 -5.82
C ALA A 77 -13.09 4.75 -4.48
N CYS A 78 -13.22 6.02 -4.22
CA CYS A 78 -13.98 6.55 -3.09
C CYS A 78 -14.29 8.03 -3.29
N THR A 79 -15.10 8.58 -2.39
CA THR A 79 -15.33 10.02 -2.26
C THR A 79 -14.63 10.52 -1.00
N ARG A 80 -13.87 11.59 -1.11
CA ARG A 80 -13.04 12.13 -0.03
C ARG A 80 -12.85 13.64 -0.18
N HIS A 81 -12.87 14.38 0.94
CA HIS A 81 -12.65 15.82 0.97
C HIS A 81 -11.19 16.24 0.91
N SER A 82 -10.30 15.43 1.50
CA SER A 82 -8.89 15.76 1.69
C SER A 82 -8.00 14.56 1.35
N SER A 83 -6.73 14.60 1.78
CA SER A 83 -5.83 13.46 1.71
C SER A 83 -5.93 12.52 2.92
N LEU A 84 -6.75 12.86 3.92
CA LEU A 84 -6.86 12.07 5.16
C LEU A 84 -7.76 10.86 4.97
N ASP A 85 -7.33 9.73 5.53
CA ASP A 85 -8.12 8.50 5.55
C ASP A 85 -9.46 8.68 6.30
N SER A 86 -9.45 9.51 7.35
CA SER A 86 -10.66 9.81 8.12
C SER A 86 -11.73 10.56 7.34
N ASP A 87 -11.37 11.21 6.24
CA ASP A 87 -12.29 11.93 5.37
C ASP A 87 -12.88 11.08 4.24
N ILE A 88 -12.49 9.80 4.15
CA ILE A 88 -13.09 8.86 3.20
C ILE A 88 -14.53 8.59 3.61
N ASP A 89 -15.46 8.82 2.68
CA ASP A 89 -16.85 8.45 2.87
C ASP A 89 -17.00 6.93 2.70
N ASP A 90 -17.23 6.22 3.79
CA ASP A 90 -17.30 4.75 3.80
C ASP A 90 -18.43 4.21 2.91
N SER A 91 -19.48 4.97 2.69
CA SER A 91 -20.57 4.57 1.79
C SER A 91 -20.21 4.63 0.31
N SER A 92 -19.12 5.34 -0.03
CA SER A 92 -18.66 5.56 -1.41
C SER A 92 -17.59 4.57 -1.87
N ILE A 93 -17.04 3.76 -0.98
CA ILE A 93 -15.87 2.96 -1.28
C ILE A 93 -16.17 1.84 -2.29
N VAL A 94 -15.23 1.65 -3.21
CA VAL A 94 -15.18 0.50 -4.11
C VAL A 94 -13.81 -0.14 -3.92
N ILE A 95 -13.80 -1.40 -3.52
CA ILE A 95 -12.54 -2.15 -3.32
C ILE A 95 -11.99 -2.65 -4.66
N ASN A 96 -10.68 -2.81 -4.71
CA ASN A 96 -10.02 -3.48 -5.84
C ASN A 96 -10.37 -4.97 -5.85
N ASP A 97 -10.26 -5.60 -7.02
CA ASP A 97 -10.51 -7.03 -7.20
C ASP A 97 -9.29 -7.86 -6.75
N PHE A 98 -9.23 -8.15 -5.46
CA PHE A 98 -8.12 -8.91 -4.87
C PHE A 98 -8.17 -10.39 -5.23
N SER A 99 -9.36 -10.94 -5.44
CA SER A 99 -9.48 -12.36 -5.83
C SER A 99 -8.74 -12.62 -7.13
N THR A 100 -8.99 -11.82 -8.15
CA THR A 100 -8.30 -11.92 -9.45
C THR A 100 -6.82 -11.58 -9.31
N PHE A 101 -6.48 -10.54 -8.53
CA PHE A 101 -5.08 -10.16 -8.33
C PHE A 101 -4.26 -11.30 -7.72
N PHE A 102 -4.76 -11.96 -6.68
CA PHE A 102 -4.06 -13.07 -6.06
C PHE A 102 -3.98 -14.30 -6.95
N GLU A 103 -5.00 -14.55 -7.78
CA GLU A 103 -4.93 -15.62 -8.80
C GLU A 103 -3.80 -15.38 -9.80
N GLN A 104 -3.60 -14.12 -10.19
CA GLN A 104 -2.54 -13.74 -11.13
C GLN A 104 -1.15 -13.66 -10.48
N HIS A 105 -1.10 -13.60 -9.14
CA HIS A 105 0.13 -13.48 -8.35
C HIS A 105 0.16 -14.54 -7.25
N PRO A 106 0.21 -15.83 -7.63
CA PRO A 106 0.09 -16.92 -6.64
C PRO A 106 1.27 -17.01 -5.68
N GLY A 107 2.38 -16.34 -5.97
CA GLY A 107 3.55 -16.30 -5.09
C GLY A 107 3.38 -15.38 -3.88
N ILE A 108 2.35 -14.54 -3.83
CA ILE A 108 2.12 -13.63 -2.70
C ILE A 108 1.66 -14.44 -1.49
N THR A 109 2.48 -14.41 -0.43
CA THR A 109 2.24 -15.13 0.82
C THR A 109 2.04 -14.22 2.01
N ARG A 110 2.30 -12.92 1.85
CA ARG A 110 2.15 -11.94 2.93
C ARG A 110 1.73 -10.58 2.40
N VAL A 111 0.88 -9.92 3.18
CA VAL A 111 0.37 -8.58 2.93
C VAL A 111 0.70 -7.70 4.12
N PHE A 112 1.28 -6.54 3.87
CA PHE A 112 1.51 -5.52 4.88
C PHE A 112 0.61 -4.31 4.61
N PHE A 113 -0.13 -3.88 5.63
CA PHE A 113 -0.98 -2.70 5.52
C PHE A 113 -0.23 -1.45 5.96
N ASN A 114 -0.19 -0.46 5.10
CA ASN A 114 0.35 0.85 5.43
C ASN A 114 -0.73 1.66 6.17
N GLY A 115 -0.83 1.43 7.46
CA GLY A 115 -1.77 2.12 8.33
C GLY A 115 -3.07 1.35 8.61
N ALA A 116 -3.86 1.90 9.52
CA ALA A 116 -5.05 1.24 10.07
C ALA A 116 -6.23 1.20 9.08
N LYS A 117 -6.40 2.23 8.24
CA LYS A 117 -7.53 2.29 7.31
C LYS A 117 -7.44 1.19 6.26
N ALA A 118 -6.25 0.97 5.69
CA ALA A 118 -6.02 -0.10 4.74
C ALA A 118 -6.39 -1.47 5.34
N GLU A 119 -5.93 -1.74 6.56
CA GLU A 119 -6.25 -2.97 7.26
C GLU A 119 -7.76 -3.12 7.51
N SER A 120 -8.41 -2.10 8.07
CA SER A 120 -9.82 -2.19 8.44
C SER A 120 -10.74 -2.42 7.23
N VAL A 121 -10.48 -1.75 6.12
CA VAL A 121 -11.25 -1.94 4.89
C VAL A 121 -11.01 -3.32 4.30
N TYR A 122 -9.77 -3.78 4.28
CA TYR A 122 -9.43 -5.12 3.79
C TYR A 122 -10.12 -6.20 4.61
N MET A 123 -10.02 -6.14 5.93
CA MET A 123 -10.64 -7.13 6.82
C MET A 123 -12.15 -7.18 6.68
N LYS A 124 -12.78 -6.04 6.49
CA LYS A 124 -14.25 -5.93 6.41
C LYS A 124 -14.80 -6.28 5.04
N HIS A 125 -14.14 -5.85 3.96
CA HIS A 125 -14.71 -5.88 2.62
C HIS A 125 -13.99 -6.81 1.64
N VAL A 126 -12.72 -7.11 1.86
CA VAL A 126 -11.92 -7.96 0.97
C VAL A 126 -11.87 -9.40 1.48
N LEU A 127 -11.43 -9.58 2.72
CA LEU A 127 -11.18 -10.92 3.30
C LEU A 127 -12.38 -11.86 3.19
N PRO A 128 -13.63 -11.44 3.49
CA PRO A 128 -14.78 -12.35 3.42
C PRO A 128 -15.07 -12.91 2.02
N GLY A 129 -14.63 -12.23 0.97
CA GLY A 129 -14.86 -12.65 -0.42
C GLY A 129 -13.73 -13.47 -1.03
N LEU A 130 -12.65 -13.73 -0.28
CA LEU A 130 -11.50 -14.46 -0.80
C LEU A 130 -11.71 -15.98 -0.74
N ALA A 131 -11.10 -16.70 -1.69
CA ALA A 131 -11.00 -18.16 -1.64
C ALA A 131 -10.15 -18.61 -0.46
N ASP A 132 -10.31 -19.86 0.00
CA ASP A 132 -9.66 -20.40 1.21
C ASP A 132 -8.14 -20.17 1.22
N GLY A 133 -7.44 -20.53 0.14
CA GLY A 133 -6.00 -20.33 0.05
C GLY A 133 -5.58 -18.85 0.08
N GLN A 134 -6.40 -17.97 -0.49
CA GLN A 134 -6.16 -16.52 -0.46
C GLN A 134 -6.42 -15.94 0.93
N ALA A 135 -7.38 -16.47 1.66
CA ALA A 135 -7.69 -16.05 3.03
C ALA A 135 -6.59 -16.45 4.02
N GLU A 136 -5.72 -17.40 3.67
CA GLU A 136 -4.60 -17.87 4.50
C GLU A 136 -3.33 -17.03 4.35
N ILE A 137 -3.31 -16.04 3.46
CA ILE A 137 -2.18 -15.11 3.30
C ILE A 137 -1.94 -14.39 4.64
N THR A 138 -0.69 -14.33 5.06
CA THR A 138 -0.30 -13.66 6.31
C THR A 138 -0.54 -12.16 6.20
N LEU A 139 -1.24 -11.57 7.17
CA LEU A 139 -1.60 -10.16 7.20
C LEU A 139 -0.95 -9.48 8.41
N LEU A 140 -0.34 -8.31 8.21
CA LEU A 140 0.26 -7.52 9.28
C LEU A 140 0.11 -6.03 9.00
N ARG A 141 -0.38 -5.29 10.00
CA ARG A 141 -0.42 -3.82 9.92
C ARG A 141 0.92 -3.23 10.32
N LEU A 142 1.37 -2.23 9.54
CA LEU A 142 2.53 -1.40 9.85
C LEU A 142 2.10 0.04 10.13
N PRO A 143 2.92 0.83 10.84
CA PRO A 143 2.60 2.24 11.07
C PRO A 143 2.52 2.99 9.73
N SER A 144 1.54 3.87 9.59
CA SER A 144 1.35 4.67 8.39
C SER A 144 2.58 5.54 8.10
N THR A 145 3.01 5.54 6.84
CA THR A 145 4.09 6.42 6.36
C THR A 145 3.60 7.83 6.05
N SER A 146 2.30 8.08 6.12
CA SER A 146 1.70 9.39 5.88
C SER A 146 2.24 10.44 6.86
N PRO A 147 2.45 11.70 6.39
CA PRO A 147 2.78 12.79 7.31
C PRO A 147 1.69 13.04 8.37
N ALA A 148 0.47 12.60 8.16
CA ALA A 148 -0.59 12.64 9.16
C ALA A 148 -0.28 11.80 10.41
N ASN A 149 0.56 10.77 10.29
CA ASN A 149 1.06 9.99 11.44
C ASN A 149 2.33 10.63 12.00
N ALA A 150 2.20 11.86 12.52
CA ALA A 150 3.32 12.64 13.02
C ALA A 150 3.79 12.22 14.42
N ALA A 151 3.02 11.40 15.14
CA ALA A 151 3.38 10.93 16.48
C ALA A 151 4.60 10.00 16.49
N MET A 152 4.88 9.31 15.37
CA MET A 152 6.05 8.46 15.21
C MET A 152 7.11 9.14 14.36
N THR A 153 8.36 9.03 14.77
CA THR A 153 9.51 9.46 13.96
C THR A 153 9.71 8.52 12.77
N VAL A 154 10.43 8.99 11.76
CA VAL A 154 10.79 8.14 10.60
C VAL A 154 11.62 6.94 11.06
N GLU A 155 12.55 7.13 11.99
CA GLU A 155 13.39 6.04 12.53
C GLU A 155 12.54 4.99 13.26
N ALA A 156 11.54 5.40 14.05
CA ALA A 156 10.63 4.48 14.72
C ALA A 156 9.80 3.69 13.72
N LYS A 157 9.30 4.35 12.67
CA LYS A 157 8.58 3.68 11.57
C LYS A 157 9.50 2.68 10.85
N LEU A 158 10.73 3.09 10.54
CA LEU A 158 11.72 2.23 9.88
C LEU A 158 11.93 0.92 10.65
N GLU A 159 12.06 0.98 11.97
CA GLU A 159 12.25 -0.21 12.79
C GLU A 159 11.06 -1.18 12.66
N LYS A 160 9.84 -0.66 12.66
CA LYS A 160 8.63 -1.49 12.48
C LYS A 160 8.53 -2.06 11.06
N TRP A 161 8.95 -1.30 10.07
CA TRP A 161 8.90 -1.71 8.66
C TRP A 161 9.98 -2.73 8.27
N ARG A 162 10.98 -2.97 9.10
CA ARG A 162 12.04 -3.97 8.82
C ARG A 162 11.48 -5.35 8.51
N VAL A 163 10.31 -5.66 9.00
CA VAL A 163 9.64 -6.95 8.77
C VAL A 163 9.39 -7.24 7.28
N ILE A 164 9.30 -6.22 6.43
CA ILE A 164 9.06 -6.42 4.99
C ILE A 164 10.22 -7.12 4.28
N VAL A 165 11.44 -7.00 4.82
CA VAL A 165 12.65 -7.66 4.29
C VAL A 165 13.07 -8.87 5.12
N ALA A 166 12.35 -9.20 6.18
CA ALA A 166 12.60 -10.40 6.97
C ALA A 166 12.18 -11.64 6.20
N ALA A 167 12.94 -12.70 6.37
CA ALA A 167 12.65 -14.00 5.73
C ALA A 167 11.39 -14.65 6.32
#